data_3589c9b0b2931b637ff89b3757f2623c
#
_entry.id   3589c9b0b2931b637ff89b3757f2623c
#
_cell.length_a   1.000
_cell.length_b   1.000
_cell.length_c   1.000
_cell.angle_alpha   90.00
_cell.angle_beta   90.00
_cell.angle_gamma   90.00
#
_symmetry.space_group_name_H-M   'P 1'
#
loop_
_entity.id
_entity.type
_entity.pdbx_description
1 polymer ?
#
loop_
_entity_poly.entity_id
_entity_poly.type
_entity_poly.pdbx_seq_one_letter_code
_entity_poly.pdbx_strand_id
1 'polypeptide(L)'
;MSPAAGQLVTETFEYGGGRQVTVYVPPACPESIVFAGDGGWHISRLGEVLEAASARSTMIVGVHGLADDDARLQEYSPVFDAERFAAHETFFVEDARPWVQWRFGVALPAGRAAVWGASIGGELALAMGFRHPDIYGAVFSASPGGGYRPPAVMSGPLPRVYLVAGTLEPFFRANARRWAVALREAGADVVMTERAGSHGDAFWAEEFPLMVAWAFGR
;
A
#
# COMPACT_ATOMS: atom_id res chain seq x y z
N MET A 1 22.23 17.38 -18.13
CA MET A 1 22.41 16.84 -16.79
C MET A 1 21.33 15.78 -16.60
N SER A 2 21.69 14.54 -16.28
CA SER A 2 20.68 13.55 -15.90
C SER A 2 19.95 14.03 -14.64
N PRO A 3 18.62 13.89 -14.54
CA PRO A 3 17.92 14.19 -13.30
C PRO A 3 18.54 13.39 -12.15
N ALA A 4 18.57 13.96 -10.96
CA ALA A 4 19.00 13.21 -9.78
C ALA A 4 18.05 12.02 -9.58
N ALA A 5 18.59 10.84 -9.32
CA ALA A 5 17.79 9.65 -8.99
C ALA A 5 17.33 9.74 -7.52
N GLY A 6 16.18 9.12 -7.21
CA GLY A 6 15.72 8.97 -5.84
C GLY A 6 16.68 8.14 -4.99
N GLN A 7 16.54 8.24 -3.68
CA GLN A 7 17.43 7.57 -2.71
C GLN A 7 16.65 6.58 -1.86
N LEU A 8 17.28 5.46 -1.52
CA LEU A 8 16.76 4.52 -0.54
C LEU A 8 17.44 4.74 0.81
N VAL A 9 16.63 4.86 1.86
CA VAL A 9 17.08 4.99 3.25
C VAL A 9 16.41 3.88 4.05
N THR A 10 17.20 3.07 4.76
CA THR A 10 16.68 1.99 5.60
C THR A 10 17.03 2.26 7.06
N GLU A 11 16.06 2.07 7.95
CA GLU A 11 16.19 2.17 9.40
C GLU A 11 15.70 0.87 10.06
N THR A 12 16.23 0.56 11.25
CA THR A 12 15.82 -0.62 12.02
C THR A 12 15.22 -0.19 13.35
N PHE A 13 14.04 -0.71 13.63
CA PHE A 13 13.25 -0.42 14.83
C PHE A 13 13.26 -1.60 15.79
N GLU A 14 13.13 -1.34 17.09
CA GLU A 14 13.00 -2.38 18.13
C GLU A 14 11.59 -3.04 18.15
N TYR A 15 10.98 -3.23 17.01
CA TYR A 15 9.70 -3.91 16.85
C TYR A 15 9.93 -5.31 16.25
N GLY A 16 9.31 -6.34 16.84
CA GLY A 16 9.31 -7.70 16.30
C GLY A 16 10.72 -8.29 16.13
N GLY A 17 11.69 -7.94 17.00
CA GLY A 17 13.06 -8.43 16.92
C GLY A 17 13.97 -7.71 15.94
N GLY A 18 13.63 -6.48 15.54
CA GLY A 18 14.42 -5.67 14.63
C GLY A 18 13.74 -5.47 13.26
N ARG A 19 12.58 -4.77 13.24
CA ARG A 19 11.86 -4.51 12.00
C ARG A 19 12.52 -3.40 11.19
N GLN A 20 12.75 -3.65 9.90
CA GLN A 20 13.26 -2.64 8.98
C GLN A 20 12.13 -1.87 8.30
N VAL A 21 12.41 -0.58 8.07
CA VAL A 21 11.61 0.30 7.22
C VAL A 21 12.53 0.89 6.16
N THR A 22 12.21 0.69 4.90
CA THR A 22 12.93 1.28 3.77
C THR A 22 12.10 2.39 3.16
N VAL A 23 12.68 3.57 3.01
CA VAL A 23 12.04 4.74 2.41
C VAL A 23 12.69 5.05 1.07
N TYR A 24 11.90 5.10 0.02
CA TYR A 24 12.28 5.76 -1.23
C TYR A 24 12.00 7.25 -1.10
N VAL A 25 13.05 8.06 -1.15
CA VAL A 25 12.99 9.52 -1.12
C VAL A 25 13.14 10.02 -2.55
N PRO A 26 12.10 10.63 -3.14
CA PRO A 26 12.17 11.14 -4.50
C PRO A 26 13.16 12.32 -4.60
N PRO A 27 13.69 12.64 -5.80
CA PRO A 27 14.67 13.72 -6.00
C PRO A 27 14.09 15.13 -5.78
N ALA A 28 12.78 15.28 -5.88
CA ALA A 28 12.07 16.53 -5.60
C ALA A 28 11.31 16.42 -4.27
N CYS A 29 10.88 17.57 -3.71
CA CYS A 29 10.08 17.59 -2.51
C CYS A 29 8.82 16.72 -2.68
N PRO A 30 8.55 15.78 -1.77
CA PRO A 30 7.39 14.90 -1.87
C PRO A 30 6.06 15.67 -1.79
N GLU A 31 5.20 15.43 -2.77
CA GLU A 31 3.84 15.99 -2.84
C GLU A 31 2.77 14.96 -2.44
N SER A 32 3.17 13.71 -2.35
CA SER A 32 2.36 12.59 -1.86
C SER A 32 3.23 11.53 -1.19
N ILE A 33 2.59 10.68 -0.38
CA ILE A 33 3.27 9.62 0.35
C ILE A 33 2.45 8.32 0.24
N VAL A 34 3.14 7.20 0.03
CA VAL A 34 2.53 5.86 0.00
C VAL A 34 3.23 4.98 1.02
N PHE A 35 2.47 4.47 1.99
CA PHE A 35 2.92 3.44 2.91
C PHE A 35 2.68 2.06 2.31
N ALA A 36 3.60 1.13 2.48
CA ALA A 36 3.55 -0.18 1.87
C ALA A 36 4.00 -1.28 2.82
N GLY A 37 3.38 -2.43 2.74
CA GLY A 37 3.94 -3.68 3.24
C GLY A 37 5.05 -4.19 2.32
N ASP A 38 5.76 -5.24 2.77
CA ASP A 38 6.81 -5.92 1.99
C ASP A 38 7.93 -4.99 1.49
N GLY A 39 8.31 -4.04 2.34
CA GLY A 39 9.26 -2.98 2.02
C GLY A 39 10.61 -3.46 1.47
N GLY A 40 11.06 -4.65 1.87
CA GLY A 40 12.30 -5.24 1.39
C GLY A 40 12.25 -5.69 -0.09
N TRP A 41 11.07 -5.90 -0.66
CA TRP A 41 10.92 -6.49 -2.00
C TRP A 41 10.47 -5.49 -3.07
N HIS A 42 9.65 -4.51 -2.70
CA HIS A 42 8.94 -3.69 -3.69
C HIS A 42 9.46 -2.26 -3.82
N ILE A 43 10.00 -1.66 -2.76
CA ILE A 43 10.21 -0.20 -2.70
C ILE A 43 11.13 0.33 -3.79
N SER A 44 12.26 -0.33 -4.07
CA SER A 44 13.17 0.07 -5.14
C SER A 44 12.45 0.06 -6.50
N ARG A 45 11.74 -1.05 -6.80
CA ARG A 45 11.03 -1.19 -8.06
C ARG A 45 9.90 -0.18 -8.23
N LEU A 46 9.16 0.10 -7.16
CA LEU A 46 8.09 1.10 -7.18
C LEU A 46 8.65 2.52 -7.41
N GLY A 47 9.80 2.84 -6.80
CA GLY A 47 10.51 4.10 -7.06
C GLY A 47 10.92 4.24 -8.53
N GLU A 48 11.55 3.21 -9.10
CA GLU A 48 11.99 3.17 -10.49
C GLU A 48 10.84 3.39 -11.48
N VAL A 49 9.69 2.74 -11.29
CA VAL A 49 8.54 2.91 -12.20
C VAL A 49 7.89 4.29 -12.07
N LEU A 50 7.92 4.91 -10.89
CA LEU A 50 7.47 6.29 -10.71
C LEU A 50 8.38 7.28 -11.46
N GLU A 51 9.69 7.12 -11.35
CA GLU A 51 10.66 7.95 -12.08
C GLU A 51 10.48 7.79 -13.59
N ALA A 52 10.40 6.55 -14.08
CA ALA A 52 10.21 6.27 -15.50
C ALA A 52 8.91 6.84 -16.05
N ALA A 53 7.85 6.86 -15.26
CA ALA A 53 6.56 7.43 -15.65
C ALA A 53 6.51 8.97 -15.52
N SER A 54 7.56 9.61 -15.01
CA SER A 54 7.53 11.03 -14.65
C SER A 54 6.31 11.38 -13.78
N ALA A 55 6.00 10.47 -12.87
CA ALA A 55 4.85 10.62 -11.99
C ALA A 55 5.10 11.74 -10.96
N ARG A 56 4.04 12.15 -10.26
CA ARG A 56 4.12 13.10 -9.14
C ARG A 56 5.20 12.68 -8.12
N SER A 57 5.94 13.65 -7.60
CA SER A 57 6.95 13.39 -6.57
C SER A 57 6.33 12.70 -5.36
N THR A 58 6.54 11.41 -5.25
CA THR A 58 5.91 10.53 -4.27
C THR A 58 6.97 9.84 -3.42
N MET A 59 6.91 10.03 -2.11
CA MET A 59 7.70 9.25 -1.15
C MET A 59 7.03 7.89 -0.95
N ILE A 60 7.83 6.82 -0.86
CA ILE A 60 7.32 5.48 -0.56
C ILE A 60 7.96 4.99 0.73
N VAL A 61 7.15 4.56 1.68
CA VAL A 61 7.57 4.06 3.00
C VAL A 61 7.22 2.59 3.09
N GLY A 62 8.20 1.72 3.00
CA GLY A 62 8.02 0.28 3.03
C GLY A 62 8.39 -0.34 4.36
N VAL A 63 7.42 -0.82 5.10
CA VAL A 63 7.64 -1.67 6.26
C VAL A 63 7.95 -3.08 5.79
N HIS A 64 9.08 -3.65 6.21
CA HIS A 64 9.46 -5.01 5.81
C HIS A 64 8.53 -6.05 6.43
N GLY A 65 8.10 -7.02 5.63
CA GLY A 65 7.40 -8.21 6.11
C GLY A 65 8.35 -9.17 6.84
N LEU A 66 7.79 -10.11 7.57
CA LEU A 66 8.55 -11.24 8.09
C LEU A 66 8.95 -12.18 6.96
N ALA A 67 10.10 -12.83 7.11
CA ALA A 67 10.60 -13.81 6.15
C ALA A 67 9.81 -15.13 6.17
N ASP A 68 9.18 -15.45 7.28
CA ASP A 68 8.28 -16.59 7.44
C ASP A 68 6.90 -16.24 6.91
N ASP A 69 6.42 -16.99 5.91
CA ASP A 69 5.17 -16.71 5.21
C ASP A 69 3.94 -16.81 6.13
N ASP A 70 3.88 -17.78 7.05
CA ASP A 70 2.77 -17.94 7.99
C ASP A 70 2.72 -16.78 8.99
N ALA A 71 3.87 -16.37 9.52
CA ALA A 71 3.96 -15.22 10.40
C ALA A 71 3.60 -13.91 9.67
N ARG A 72 4.00 -13.77 8.39
CA ARG A 72 3.62 -12.64 7.54
C ARG A 72 2.12 -12.60 7.29
N LEU A 73 1.47 -13.75 7.00
CA LEU A 73 0.01 -13.83 6.88
C LEU A 73 -0.70 -13.32 8.14
N GLN A 74 -0.21 -13.71 9.31
CA GLN A 74 -0.78 -13.32 10.61
C GLN A 74 -0.64 -11.82 10.88
N GLU A 75 0.48 -11.20 10.49
CA GLU A 75 0.67 -9.75 10.65
C GLU A 75 -0.15 -8.92 9.65
N TYR A 76 -0.44 -9.45 8.46
CA TYR A 76 -1.00 -8.68 7.36
C TYR A 76 -2.52 -8.74 7.25
N SER A 77 -3.16 -9.67 7.94
CA SER A 77 -4.61 -9.78 7.91
C SER A 77 -5.20 -10.01 9.30
N PRO A 78 -6.17 -9.19 9.74
CA PRO A 78 -6.80 -9.33 11.06
C PRO A 78 -7.64 -10.62 11.20
N VAL A 79 -7.83 -11.35 10.09
CA VAL A 79 -8.59 -12.59 10.05
C VAL A 79 -7.73 -13.78 10.47
N PHE A 80 -6.42 -13.73 10.23
CA PHE A 80 -5.52 -14.83 10.60
C PHE A 80 -5.05 -14.72 12.05
N ASP A 81 -4.68 -13.51 12.50
CA ASP A 81 -4.33 -13.22 13.88
C ASP A 81 -4.59 -11.74 14.20
N ALA A 82 -5.64 -11.47 14.96
CA ALA A 82 -6.07 -10.11 15.27
C ALA A 82 -5.07 -9.35 16.17
N GLU A 83 -4.35 -10.05 17.06
CA GLU A 83 -3.38 -9.42 17.96
C GLU A 83 -2.10 -9.04 17.20
N ARG A 84 -1.57 -9.94 16.38
CA ARG A 84 -0.39 -9.67 15.56
C ARG A 84 -0.67 -8.58 14.54
N PHE A 85 -1.82 -8.63 13.89
CA PHE A 85 -2.25 -7.55 13.00
C PHE A 85 -2.32 -6.21 13.73
N ALA A 86 -2.95 -6.14 14.92
CA ALA A 86 -3.07 -4.91 15.70
C ALA A 86 -1.71 -4.36 16.13
N ALA A 87 -0.76 -5.23 16.50
CA ALA A 87 0.61 -4.81 16.81
C ALA A 87 1.32 -4.25 15.58
N HIS A 88 1.14 -4.87 14.41
CA HIS A 88 1.72 -4.40 13.15
C HIS A 88 1.08 -3.10 12.67
N GLU A 89 -0.24 -2.96 12.80
CA GLU A 89 -1.00 -1.74 12.57
C GLU A 89 -0.49 -0.59 13.43
N THR A 90 -0.32 -0.83 14.74
CA THR A 90 0.25 0.15 15.68
C THR A 90 1.64 0.59 15.22
N PHE A 91 2.51 -0.35 14.86
CA PHE A 91 3.85 -0.03 14.35
C PHE A 91 3.82 0.89 13.11
N PHE A 92 2.91 0.63 12.14
CA PHE A 92 2.76 1.49 10.97
C PHE A 92 2.34 2.92 11.36
N VAL A 93 1.35 3.03 12.25
CA VAL A 93 0.68 4.31 12.56
C VAL A 93 1.45 5.12 13.60
N GLU A 94 1.98 4.46 14.63
CA GLU A 94 2.54 5.13 15.82
C GLU A 94 4.07 5.17 15.84
N ASP A 95 4.74 4.31 15.07
CA ASP A 95 6.20 4.31 15.00
C ASP A 95 6.71 4.75 13.63
N ALA A 96 6.41 3.99 12.56
CA ALA A 96 6.97 4.25 11.23
C ALA A 96 6.53 5.60 10.65
N ARG A 97 5.24 5.94 10.76
CA ARG A 97 4.71 7.21 10.25
C ARG A 97 5.27 8.43 10.98
N PRO A 98 5.27 8.53 12.32
CA PRO A 98 5.89 9.65 13.04
C PRO A 98 7.40 9.75 12.80
N TRP A 99 8.10 8.63 12.70
CA TRP A 99 9.51 8.63 12.36
C TRP A 99 9.77 9.25 10.98
N VAL A 100 8.99 8.90 9.95
CA VAL A 100 9.11 9.50 8.62
C VAL A 100 8.87 11.01 8.68
N GLN A 101 7.85 11.45 9.41
CA GLN A 101 7.56 12.87 9.59
C GLN A 101 8.73 13.62 10.24
N TRP A 102 9.30 13.05 11.29
CA TRP A 102 10.45 13.63 11.98
C TRP A 102 11.72 13.59 11.12
N ARG A 103 12.02 12.45 10.51
CA ARG A 103 13.28 12.18 9.79
C ARG A 103 13.39 12.97 8.49
N PHE A 104 12.29 13.12 7.77
CA PHE A 104 12.25 13.74 6.43
C PHE A 104 11.49 15.06 6.38
N GLY A 105 10.86 15.47 7.46
CA GLY A 105 10.04 16.70 7.49
C GLY A 105 8.76 16.61 6.63
N VAL A 106 8.30 15.40 6.31
CA VAL A 106 7.16 15.17 5.42
C VAL A 106 5.91 14.82 6.23
N ALA A 107 5.01 15.79 6.39
CA ALA A 107 3.71 15.62 7.03
C ALA A 107 2.61 16.03 6.05
N LEU A 108 1.98 15.05 5.40
CA LEU A 108 0.96 15.29 4.38
C LEU A 108 -0.43 14.92 4.89
N PRO A 109 -1.49 15.62 4.46
CA PRO A 109 -2.86 15.29 4.82
C PRO A 109 -3.30 13.96 4.20
N ALA A 110 -4.34 13.33 4.75
CA ALA A 110 -4.87 12.06 4.25
C ALA A 110 -5.12 12.05 2.73
N GLY A 111 -5.63 13.14 2.17
CA GLY A 111 -5.85 13.28 0.72
C GLY A 111 -4.56 13.25 -0.13
N ARG A 112 -3.39 13.22 0.48
CA ARG A 112 -2.06 13.06 -0.14
C ARG A 112 -1.31 11.82 0.36
N ALA A 113 -1.98 10.97 1.12
CA ALA A 113 -1.42 9.74 1.66
C ALA A 113 -2.22 8.52 1.19
N ALA A 114 -1.52 7.46 0.85
CA ALA A 114 -2.11 6.18 0.49
C ALA A 114 -1.41 5.02 1.22
N VAL A 115 -2.06 3.87 1.22
CA VAL A 115 -1.46 2.60 1.58
C VAL A 115 -1.52 1.66 0.39
N TRP A 116 -0.41 0.95 0.11
CA TRP A 116 -0.23 0.02 -1.00
C TRP A 116 0.15 -1.37 -0.52
N GLY A 117 -0.33 -2.38 -1.24
CA GLY A 117 0.13 -3.75 -1.05
C GLY A 117 -0.34 -4.69 -2.15
N ALA A 118 0.35 -5.84 -2.24
CA ALA A 118 0.03 -6.89 -3.18
C ALA A 118 -0.20 -8.23 -2.46
N SER A 119 -1.05 -9.08 -3.01
CA SER A 119 -1.40 -10.38 -2.41
C SER A 119 -1.99 -10.20 -1.00
N ILE A 120 -1.42 -10.84 0.02
CA ILE A 120 -1.79 -10.59 1.43
C ILE A 120 -1.48 -9.15 1.84
N GLY A 121 -0.45 -8.50 1.25
CA GLY A 121 -0.20 -7.07 1.41
C GLY A 121 -1.35 -6.21 0.87
N GLY A 122 -2.09 -6.70 -0.14
CA GLY A 122 -3.32 -6.09 -0.62
C GLY A 122 -4.46 -6.14 0.40
N GLU A 123 -4.53 -7.19 1.22
CA GLU A 123 -5.44 -7.27 2.38
C GLU A 123 -5.02 -6.28 3.48
N LEU A 124 -3.71 -6.21 3.78
CA LEU A 124 -3.15 -5.22 4.71
C LEU A 124 -3.55 -3.80 4.27
N ALA A 125 -3.34 -3.46 3.00
CA ALA A 125 -3.67 -2.14 2.48
C ALA A 125 -5.17 -1.82 2.63
N LEU A 126 -6.05 -2.76 2.32
CA LEU A 126 -7.48 -2.61 2.53
C LEU A 126 -7.81 -2.42 4.02
N ALA A 127 -7.30 -3.28 4.90
CA ALA A 127 -7.55 -3.18 6.33
C ALA A 127 -7.09 -1.84 6.90
N MET A 128 -5.84 -1.43 6.60
CA MET A 128 -5.26 -0.17 7.07
C MET A 128 -6.05 1.05 6.59
N GLY A 129 -6.41 1.10 5.30
CA GLY A 129 -7.14 2.23 4.74
C GLY A 129 -8.56 2.39 5.32
N PHE A 130 -9.25 1.29 5.61
CA PHE A 130 -10.58 1.34 6.22
C PHE A 130 -10.57 1.62 7.71
N ARG A 131 -9.51 1.26 8.42
CA ARG A 131 -9.35 1.50 9.86
C ARG A 131 -8.79 2.90 10.16
N HIS A 132 -8.04 3.48 9.22
CA HIS A 132 -7.38 4.79 9.36
C HIS A 132 -7.66 5.74 8.18
N PRO A 133 -8.93 6.04 7.86
CA PRO A 133 -9.28 6.92 6.73
C PRO A 133 -8.86 8.38 6.96
N ASP A 134 -8.55 8.75 8.20
CA ASP A 134 -7.97 10.04 8.59
C ASP A 134 -6.46 10.13 8.28
N ILE A 135 -5.81 8.99 8.05
CA ILE A 135 -4.39 8.89 7.66
C ILE A 135 -4.25 8.59 6.17
N TYR A 136 -5.01 7.61 5.67
CA TYR A 136 -4.92 7.12 4.30
C TYR A 136 -6.16 7.49 3.49
N GLY A 137 -6.08 8.56 2.72
CA GLY A 137 -7.17 8.96 1.82
C GLY A 137 -7.31 8.08 0.57
N ALA A 138 -6.31 7.24 0.28
CA ALA A 138 -6.38 6.27 -0.80
C ALA A 138 -5.80 4.90 -0.41
N VAL A 139 -6.33 3.84 -1.04
CA VAL A 139 -5.88 2.45 -0.93
C VAL A 139 -5.53 1.93 -2.30
N PHE A 140 -4.36 1.35 -2.46
CA PHE A 140 -3.89 0.69 -3.66
C PHE A 140 -3.68 -0.79 -3.37
N SER A 141 -4.53 -1.65 -3.91
CA SER A 141 -4.50 -3.09 -3.62
C SER A 141 -4.37 -3.89 -4.90
N ALA A 142 -3.25 -4.57 -5.04
CA ALA A 142 -2.96 -5.45 -6.15
C ALA A 142 -3.22 -6.91 -5.76
N SER A 143 -4.06 -7.59 -6.52
CA SER A 143 -4.36 -9.02 -6.33
C SER A 143 -4.66 -9.40 -4.88
N PRO A 144 -5.61 -8.72 -4.18
CA PRO A 144 -5.87 -8.98 -2.76
C PRO A 144 -6.24 -10.44 -2.51
N GLY A 145 -5.74 -10.99 -1.41
CA GLY A 145 -6.13 -12.30 -0.90
C GLY A 145 -7.63 -12.39 -0.58
N GLY A 146 -8.07 -13.51 -0.07
CA GLY A 146 -9.50 -13.77 0.18
C GLY A 146 -9.88 -13.89 1.66
N GLY A 147 -8.93 -13.67 2.57
CA GLY A 147 -9.14 -13.71 4.01
C GLY A 147 -9.94 -12.52 4.49
N TYR A 148 -9.41 -11.33 4.26
CA TYR A 148 -10.09 -10.07 4.60
C TYR A 148 -11.14 -9.74 3.54
N ARG A 149 -12.40 -9.63 3.96
CA ARG A 149 -13.56 -9.42 3.09
C ARG A 149 -14.23 -8.09 3.37
N PRO A 150 -14.95 -7.52 2.38
CA PRO A 150 -15.77 -6.33 2.62
C PRO A 150 -16.73 -6.59 3.79
N PRO A 151 -16.80 -5.69 4.78
CA PRO A 151 -17.80 -5.79 5.82
C PRO A 151 -19.21 -5.65 5.25
N ALA A 152 -20.22 -6.27 5.91
CA ALA A 152 -21.60 -6.22 5.45
C ALA A 152 -22.16 -4.79 5.43
N VAL A 153 -21.65 -3.91 6.26
CA VAL A 153 -21.99 -2.48 6.31
C VAL A 153 -20.70 -1.69 6.34
N MET A 154 -20.53 -0.83 5.35
CA MET A 154 -19.45 0.17 5.30
C MET A 154 -20.03 1.50 5.77
N SER A 155 -19.50 2.06 6.84
CA SER A 155 -19.95 3.32 7.44
C SER A 155 -18.78 4.25 7.71
N GLY A 156 -19.05 5.57 7.72
CA GLY A 156 -18.02 6.59 7.92
C GLY A 156 -17.35 7.05 6.62
N PRO A 157 -16.28 7.83 6.73
CA PRO A 157 -15.51 8.26 5.57
C PRO A 157 -14.82 7.05 4.92
N LEU A 158 -15.02 6.87 3.61
CA LEU A 158 -14.41 5.80 2.84
C LEU A 158 -13.19 6.35 2.08
N PRO A 159 -12.04 5.66 2.09
CA PRO A 159 -10.92 6.04 1.25
C PRO A 159 -11.27 5.81 -0.22
N ARG A 160 -10.56 6.48 -1.12
CA ARG A 160 -10.54 6.13 -2.54
C ARG A 160 -9.82 4.79 -2.72
N VAL A 161 -10.34 3.89 -3.55
CA VAL A 161 -9.74 2.55 -3.68
C VAL A 161 -9.40 2.22 -5.12
N TYR A 162 -8.14 1.89 -5.39
CA TYR A 162 -7.71 1.37 -6.67
C TYR A 162 -7.33 -0.11 -6.53
N LEU A 163 -8.03 -0.95 -7.27
CA LEU A 163 -7.83 -2.39 -7.30
C LEU A 163 -7.28 -2.82 -8.66
N VAL A 164 -6.32 -3.72 -8.67
CA VAL A 164 -5.86 -4.39 -9.88
C VAL A 164 -5.73 -5.89 -9.65
N ALA A 165 -6.01 -6.71 -10.65
CA ALA A 165 -5.76 -8.15 -10.62
C ALA A 165 -5.42 -8.68 -12.01
N GLY A 166 -4.66 -9.78 -12.06
CA GLY A 166 -4.29 -10.46 -13.29
C GLY A 166 -5.42 -11.33 -13.85
N THR A 167 -5.47 -11.45 -15.17
CA THR A 167 -6.47 -12.30 -15.85
C THR A 167 -6.22 -13.79 -15.65
N LEU A 168 -4.99 -14.19 -15.32
CA LEU A 168 -4.56 -15.57 -15.09
C LEU A 168 -4.58 -15.99 -13.61
N GLU A 169 -5.12 -15.15 -12.72
CA GLU A 169 -5.27 -15.43 -11.28
C GLU A 169 -6.74 -15.36 -10.83
N PRO A 170 -7.59 -16.32 -11.22
CA PRO A 170 -9.05 -16.24 -11.06
C PRO A 170 -9.51 -16.03 -9.61
N PHE A 171 -8.81 -16.60 -8.63
CA PHE A 171 -9.11 -16.43 -7.20
C PHE A 171 -8.93 -14.97 -6.76
N PHE A 172 -7.77 -14.38 -6.99
CA PHE A 172 -7.47 -13.00 -6.60
C PHE A 172 -8.31 -11.99 -7.36
N ARG A 173 -8.53 -12.23 -8.65
CA ARG A 173 -9.43 -11.42 -9.47
C ARG A 173 -10.87 -11.43 -8.95
N ALA A 174 -11.38 -12.59 -8.52
CA ALA A 174 -12.71 -12.68 -7.93
C ALA A 174 -12.79 -11.89 -6.60
N ASN A 175 -11.73 -11.88 -5.79
CA ASN A 175 -11.66 -11.11 -4.55
C ASN A 175 -11.60 -9.61 -4.82
N ALA A 176 -10.77 -9.16 -5.77
CA ALA A 176 -10.72 -7.76 -6.18
C ALA A 176 -12.07 -7.26 -6.69
N ARG A 177 -12.75 -8.05 -7.53
CA ARG A 177 -14.10 -7.73 -8.02
C ARG A 177 -15.13 -7.65 -6.89
N ARG A 178 -15.07 -8.56 -5.90
CA ARG A 178 -15.95 -8.53 -4.72
C ARG A 178 -15.80 -7.24 -3.94
N TRP A 179 -14.55 -6.81 -3.70
CA TRP A 179 -14.26 -5.53 -3.07
C TRP A 179 -14.80 -4.36 -3.89
N ALA A 180 -14.54 -4.35 -5.21
CA ALA A 180 -14.99 -3.29 -6.09
C ALA A 180 -16.51 -3.14 -6.12
N VAL A 181 -17.26 -4.24 -6.10
CA VAL A 181 -18.74 -4.23 -6.04
C VAL A 181 -19.21 -3.63 -4.72
N ALA A 182 -18.74 -4.16 -3.59
CA ALA A 182 -19.16 -3.71 -2.27
C ALA A 182 -18.83 -2.23 -2.02
N LEU A 183 -17.68 -1.76 -2.49
CA LEU A 183 -17.27 -0.36 -2.38
C LEU A 183 -18.13 0.58 -3.21
N ARG A 184 -18.48 0.19 -4.44
CA ARG A 184 -19.37 0.98 -5.28
C ARG A 184 -20.78 1.07 -4.70
N GLU A 185 -21.30 -0.03 -4.16
CA GLU A 185 -22.57 -0.06 -3.45
C GLU A 185 -22.57 0.85 -2.21
N ALA A 186 -21.43 0.97 -1.54
CA ALA A 186 -21.24 1.90 -0.43
C ALA A 186 -20.98 3.35 -0.86
N GLY A 187 -20.89 3.64 -2.16
CA GLY A 187 -20.67 5.00 -2.69
C GLY A 187 -19.22 5.47 -2.68
N ALA A 188 -18.24 4.57 -2.49
CA ALA A 188 -16.83 4.91 -2.56
C ALA A 188 -16.36 5.20 -3.99
N ASP A 189 -15.33 6.04 -4.14
CA ASP A 189 -14.63 6.25 -5.41
C ASP A 189 -13.68 5.06 -5.66
N VAL A 190 -14.02 4.23 -6.66
CA VAL A 190 -13.37 2.93 -6.90
C VAL A 190 -12.99 2.75 -8.35
N VAL A 191 -11.72 2.45 -8.58
CA VAL A 191 -11.21 1.90 -9.83
C VAL A 191 -10.91 0.41 -9.64
N MET A 192 -11.29 -0.41 -10.62
CA MET A 192 -10.89 -1.81 -10.72
C MET A 192 -10.42 -2.08 -12.13
N THR A 193 -9.16 -2.49 -12.27
CA THR A 193 -8.53 -2.86 -13.54
C THR A 193 -8.15 -4.34 -13.56
N GLU A 194 -8.11 -4.90 -14.76
CA GLU A 194 -7.60 -6.25 -15.00
C GLU A 194 -6.44 -6.17 -15.99
N ARG A 195 -5.34 -6.86 -15.67
CA ARG A 195 -4.13 -6.90 -16.50
C ARG A 195 -3.86 -8.33 -16.97
N ALA A 196 -3.32 -8.47 -18.16
CA ALA A 196 -2.82 -9.77 -18.60
C ALA A 196 -1.63 -10.17 -17.72
N GLY A 197 -1.75 -11.30 -16.99
CA GLY A 197 -0.68 -11.75 -16.10
C GLY A 197 -1.17 -12.69 -15.02
N SER A 198 -0.20 -13.31 -14.35
CA SER A 198 -0.35 -14.22 -13.22
C SER A 198 -0.03 -13.50 -11.91
N HIS A 199 -0.28 -14.18 -10.80
CA HIS A 199 0.06 -13.68 -9.47
C HIS A 199 1.57 -13.43 -9.32
N GLY A 200 1.96 -12.22 -8.92
CA GLY A 200 3.36 -11.83 -8.80
C GLY A 200 4.00 -11.25 -10.06
N ASP A 201 3.27 -11.14 -11.17
CA ASP A 201 3.79 -10.59 -12.41
C ASP A 201 4.02 -9.07 -12.33
N ALA A 202 4.75 -8.55 -13.31
CA ALA A 202 5.22 -7.17 -13.37
C ALA A 202 4.10 -6.11 -13.28
N PHE A 203 2.86 -6.47 -13.62
CA PHE A 203 1.74 -5.53 -13.59
C PHE A 203 1.48 -4.93 -12.21
N TRP A 204 1.89 -5.57 -11.11
CA TRP A 204 1.79 -4.99 -9.77
C TRP A 204 2.57 -3.68 -9.65
N ALA A 205 3.80 -3.66 -10.17
CA ALA A 205 4.61 -2.46 -10.17
C ALA A 205 4.22 -1.50 -11.31
N GLU A 206 3.90 -2.03 -12.49
CA GLU A 206 3.52 -1.23 -13.67
C GLU A 206 2.23 -0.43 -13.47
N GLU A 207 1.30 -0.92 -12.65
CA GLU A 207 0.06 -0.23 -12.31
C GLU A 207 0.25 0.88 -11.28
N PHE A 208 1.33 0.84 -10.49
CA PHE A 208 1.55 1.77 -9.39
C PHE A 208 1.57 3.25 -9.80
N PRO A 209 2.25 3.68 -10.87
CA PRO A 209 2.18 5.07 -11.34
C PRO A 209 0.77 5.52 -11.72
N LEU A 210 -0.05 4.61 -12.25
CA LEU A 210 -1.45 4.90 -12.59
C LEU A 210 -2.30 5.10 -11.34
N MET A 211 -2.06 4.29 -10.30
CA MET A 211 -2.69 4.44 -8.98
C MET A 211 -2.36 5.81 -8.36
N VAL A 212 -1.07 6.18 -8.37
CA VAL A 212 -0.59 7.47 -7.87
C VAL A 212 -1.20 8.63 -8.66
N ALA A 213 -1.19 8.55 -9.99
CA ALA A 213 -1.77 9.59 -10.85
C ALA A 213 -3.28 9.75 -10.64
N TRP A 214 -4.00 8.65 -10.45
CA TRP A 214 -5.43 8.67 -10.18
C TRP A 214 -5.76 9.29 -8.81
N ALA A 215 -5.01 8.92 -7.77
CA ALA A 215 -5.29 9.39 -6.42
C ALA A 215 -4.87 10.83 -6.19
N PHE A 216 -3.72 11.24 -6.73
CA PHE A 216 -3.09 12.52 -6.37
C PHE A 216 -2.96 13.51 -7.54
N GLY A 217 -3.36 13.10 -8.73
CA GLY A 217 -3.17 13.86 -9.96
C GLY A 217 -1.75 13.71 -10.53
N ARG A 218 -1.54 14.24 -11.71
CA ARG A 218 -0.23 14.26 -12.37
C ARG A 218 0.62 15.41 -11.87
#